data_36efe0c03dad2b9ea457c9a23edf983c
#
_entry.id   36efe0c03dad2b9ea457c9a23edf983c
#
_cell.length_a   1.000
_cell.length_b   1.000
_cell.length_c   1.000
_cell.angle_alpha   90.00
_cell.angle_beta   90.00
_cell.angle_gamma   90.00
#
_symmetry.space_group_name_H-M   'P 1'
#
loop_
_entity.id
_entity.type
_entity.pdbx_description
1 polymer ?
#
loop_
_entity_poly.entity_id
_entity_poly.type
_entity_poly.pdbx_seq_one_letter_code
_entity_poly.pdbx_strand_id
1 'polypeptide(L)'
;MGTELEQKYVVDSTRPWAVQTRLLAQLSRAGYQVSFLEEKPQRDTYFDTPGETILKGGGSLRLREKGEKRLLSVKSMLRSREGTFLRREDELVLDKEADPMAFLGERLPEVEVEGLRPTAVVVNRRRTYQVSRTAGGRFELAFDDVIYQNPITGRAYRERQVEIEALDGTEADLTRVVSALRLPELRPASESKYQRAVRLTAAEKAR
;
A
#
# COMPACT_ATOMS: atom_id res chain seq x y z
N MET A 1 14.62 1.65 -9.27
CA MET A 1 13.51 0.98 -10.01
C MET A 1 13.35 -0.44 -9.48
N GLY A 2 12.24 -0.72 -8.83
CA GLY A 2 11.94 -2.03 -8.23
C GLY A 2 10.62 -2.59 -8.73
N THR A 3 10.47 -3.90 -8.59
CA THR A 3 9.19 -4.58 -8.79
C THR A 3 8.68 -5.04 -7.44
N GLU A 4 7.46 -4.64 -7.10
CA GLU A 4 6.77 -4.99 -5.87
C GLU A 4 5.74 -6.08 -6.18
N LEU A 5 5.83 -7.20 -5.47
CA LEU A 5 4.86 -8.29 -5.52
C LEU A 5 4.23 -8.47 -4.15
N GLU A 6 2.93 -8.20 -4.03
CA GLU A 6 2.23 -8.20 -2.76
C GLU A 6 0.82 -8.79 -2.85
N GLN A 7 0.33 -9.26 -1.72
CA GLN A 7 -1.08 -9.62 -1.50
C GLN A 7 -1.68 -8.71 -0.45
N LYS A 8 -2.88 -8.20 -0.71
CA LYS A 8 -3.62 -7.29 0.20
C LYS A 8 -4.95 -7.85 0.62
N TYR A 9 -5.32 -7.51 1.86
CA TYR A 9 -6.62 -7.85 2.45
C TYR A 9 -7.20 -6.67 3.21
N VAL A 10 -8.51 -6.54 3.14
CA VAL A 10 -9.29 -5.75 4.10
C VAL A 10 -9.67 -6.66 5.26
N VAL A 11 -9.54 -6.15 6.49
CA VAL A 11 -9.91 -6.87 7.71
C VAL A 11 -11.33 -6.50 8.10
N ASP A 12 -12.26 -7.44 7.92
CA ASP A 12 -13.65 -7.30 8.33
C ASP A 12 -13.83 -7.90 9.73
N SER A 13 -13.49 -7.11 10.75
CA SER A 13 -13.59 -7.56 12.14
C SER A 13 -13.75 -6.38 13.11
N THR A 14 -14.59 -6.57 14.11
CA THR A 14 -14.69 -5.68 15.27
C THR A 14 -13.52 -5.84 16.25
N ARG A 15 -12.76 -6.92 16.12
CA ARG A 15 -11.59 -7.26 16.98
C ARG A 15 -10.32 -7.44 16.15
N PRO A 16 -9.81 -6.39 15.50
CA PRO A 16 -8.69 -6.51 14.56
C PRO A 16 -7.40 -7.04 15.21
N TRP A 17 -7.17 -6.76 16.49
CA TRP A 17 -6.02 -7.29 17.22
C TRP A 17 -6.06 -8.81 17.39
N ALA A 18 -7.26 -9.39 17.57
CA ALA A 18 -7.42 -10.84 17.61
C ALA A 18 -7.12 -11.47 16.24
N VAL A 19 -7.47 -10.78 15.15
CA VAL A 19 -7.10 -11.21 13.78
C VAL A 19 -5.58 -11.22 13.64
N GLN A 20 -4.90 -10.14 14.02
CA GLN A 20 -3.44 -10.06 13.98
C GLN A 20 -2.79 -11.21 14.77
N THR A 21 -3.20 -11.44 16.03
CA THR A 21 -2.64 -12.51 16.86
C THR A 21 -2.81 -13.88 16.21
N ARG A 22 -4.00 -14.16 15.62
CA ARG A 22 -4.26 -15.43 14.94
C ARG A 22 -3.43 -15.60 13.68
N LEU A 23 -3.24 -14.53 12.88
CA LEU A 23 -2.40 -14.58 11.69
C LEU A 23 -0.95 -14.89 12.04
N LEU A 24 -0.38 -14.21 13.04
CA LEU A 24 0.99 -14.47 13.48
C LEU A 24 1.15 -15.92 13.98
N ALA A 25 0.17 -16.43 14.74
CA ALA A 25 0.16 -17.82 15.21
C ALA A 25 0.02 -18.83 14.06
N GLN A 26 -0.78 -18.55 13.02
CA GLN A 26 -0.89 -19.40 11.83
C GLN A 26 0.43 -19.47 11.06
N LEU A 27 1.10 -18.35 10.85
CA LEU A 27 2.41 -18.31 10.20
C LEU A 27 3.44 -19.15 10.97
N SER A 28 3.50 -18.99 12.30
CA SER A 28 4.41 -19.77 13.12
C SER A 28 4.11 -21.28 13.05
N ARG A 29 2.83 -21.68 13.09
CA ARG A 29 2.42 -23.09 12.91
C ARG A 29 2.74 -23.64 11.52
N ALA A 30 2.72 -22.77 10.50
CA ALA A 30 3.11 -23.14 9.14
C ALA A 30 4.64 -23.19 8.93
N GLY A 31 5.42 -23.01 9.99
CA GLY A 31 6.88 -23.10 9.98
C GLY A 31 7.59 -21.83 9.52
N TYR A 32 6.91 -20.67 9.54
CA TYR A 32 7.56 -19.39 9.31
C TYR A 32 8.12 -18.81 10.61
N GLN A 33 9.29 -18.22 10.53
CA GLN A 33 9.83 -17.33 11.55
C GLN A 33 9.18 -15.97 11.38
N VAL A 34 8.68 -15.40 12.48
CA VAL A 34 8.00 -14.09 12.48
C VAL A 34 8.68 -13.20 13.52
N SER A 35 9.23 -12.07 13.07
CA SER A 35 9.91 -11.10 13.92
C SER A 35 9.26 -9.73 13.75
N PHE A 36 8.89 -9.10 14.86
CA PHE A 36 8.42 -7.72 14.85
C PHE A 36 9.56 -6.79 14.42
N LEU A 37 9.28 -5.86 13.50
CA LEU A 37 10.25 -4.88 13.03
C LEU A 37 10.01 -3.51 13.68
N GLU A 38 8.84 -2.93 13.39
CA GLU A 38 8.50 -1.59 13.85
C GLU A 38 7.01 -1.33 13.85
N GLU A 39 6.60 -0.29 14.56
CA GLU A 39 5.30 0.35 14.42
C GLU A 39 5.51 1.84 14.24
N LYS A 40 5.06 2.40 13.12
CA LYS A 40 5.24 3.82 12.81
C LYS A 40 4.00 4.44 12.20
N PRO A 41 3.70 5.70 12.56
CA PRO A 41 2.77 6.51 11.80
C PRO A 41 3.43 6.93 10.49
N GLN A 42 2.62 7.02 9.44
CA GLN A 42 2.98 7.59 8.15
C GLN A 42 1.80 8.34 7.56
N ARG A 43 2.10 9.37 6.78
CA ARG A 43 1.13 10.14 6.02
C ARG A 43 1.50 10.07 4.56
N ASP A 44 0.57 9.65 3.73
CA ASP A 44 0.70 9.60 2.29
C ASP A 44 -0.25 10.63 1.67
N THR A 45 0.28 11.57 0.91
CA THR A 45 -0.52 12.48 0.10
C THR A 45 -0.41 12.04 -1.35
N TYR A 46 -1.54 11.74 -1.96
CA TYR A 46 -1.62 11.34 -3.37
C TYR A 46 -1.96 12.55 -4.22
N PHE A 47 -1.30 12.63 -5.37
CA PHE A 47 -1.47 13.70 -6.34
C PHE A 47 -1.95 13.14 -7.67
N ASP A 48 -2.77 13.93 -8.36
CA ASP A 48 -3.22 13.62 -9.72
C ASP A 48 -3.62 14.90 -10.45
N THR A 49 -3.79 14.79 -11.75
CA THR A 49 -4.36 15.86 -12.58
C THR A 49 -5.87 16.01 -12.32
N PRO A 50 -6.49 17.14 -12.72
CA PRO A 50 -7.94 17.30 -12.68
C PRO A 50 -8.70 16.18 -13.43
N GLY A 51 -8.08 15.61 -14.45
CA GLY A 51 -8.62 14.51 -15.24
C GLY A 51 -8.40 13.13 -14.65
N GLU A 52 -7.73 13.00 -13.49
CA GLU A 52 -7.37 11.72 -12.85
C GLU A 52 -6.53 10.82 -13.78
N THR A 53 -5.59 11.43 -14.51
CA THR A 53 -4.78 10.73 -15.53
C THR A 53 -3.98 9.58 -14.93
N ILE A 54 -3.34 9.80 -13.78
CA ILE A 54 -2.51 8.79 -13.11
C ILE A 54 -3.39 7.64 -12.57
N LEU A 55 -4.51 7.97 -11.93
CA LEU A 55 -5.46 6.98 -11.40
C LEU A 55 -6.07 6.12 -12.51
N LYS A 56 -6.51 6.75 -13.60
CA LYS A 56 -7.08 6.06 -14.77
C LYS A 56 -6.07 5.17 -15.48
N GLY A 57 -4.80 5.55 -15.46
CA GLY A 57 -3.69 4.72 -15.92
C GLY A 57 -3.33 3.56 -14.97
N GLY A 58 -4.05 3.41 -13.85
CA GLY A 58 -3.78 2.36 -12.85
C GLY A 58 -2.57 2.65 -11.96
N GLY A 59 -2.00 3.85 -12.05
CA GLY A 59 -0.83 4.31 -11.30
C GLY A 59 -1.17 5.06 -10.02
N SER A 60 -0.13 5.56 -9.36
CA SER A 60 -0.23 6.52 -8.27
C SER A 60 1.05 7.34 -8.15
N LEU A 61 0.89 8.64 -7.89
CA LEU A 61 1.95 9.53 -7.43
C LEU A 61 1.70 9.86 -5.97
N ARG A 62 2.69 9.62 -5.12
CA ARG A 62 2.55 9.73 -3.67
C ARG A 62 3.75 10.45 -3.05
N LEU A 63 3.46 11.42 -2.19
CA LEU A 63 4.42 11.94 -1.22
C LEU A 63 4.17 11.25 0.12
N ARG A 64 5.14 10.51 0.63
CA ARG A 64 5.11 9.85 1.94
C ARG A 64 5.94 10.64 2.95
N GLU A 65 5.33 10.90 4.09
CA GLU A 65 5.98 11.46 5.27
C GLU A 65 6.04 10.38 6.36
N LYS A 66 7.27 10.04 6.81
CA LYS A 66 7.55 9.03 7.84
C LYS A 66 8.62 9.57 8.79
N GLY A 67 8.20 10.19 9.89
CA GLY A 67 9.08 10.98 10.73
C GLY A 67 9.66 12.16 9.95
N GLU A 68 10.97 12.33 9.95
CA GLU A 68 11.67 13.39 9.20
C GLU A 68 11.90 13.04 7.72
N LYS A 69 11.67 11.79 7.34
CA LYS A 69 11.89 11.34 5.96
C LYS A 69 10.68 11.66 5.08
N ARG A 70 10.98 12.20 3.90
CA ARG A 70 10.00 12.45 2.84
C ARG A 70 10.41 11.67 1.59
N LEU A 71 9.47 10.93 1.02
CA LEU A 71 9.68 10.06 -0.13
C LEU A 71 8.63 10.37 -1.17
N LEU A 72 9.07 10.70 -2.37
CA LEU A 72 8.20 10.79 -3.55
C LEU A 72 8.24 9.45 -4.26
N SER A 73 7.08 8.84 -4.50
CA SER A 73 7.01 7.56 -5.20
C SER A 73 5.99 7.57 -6.32
N VAL A 74 6.39 6.96 -7.44
CA VAL A 74 5.53 6.67 -8.59
C VAL A 74 5.35 5.16 -8.68
N LYS A 75 4.10 4.70 -8.69
CA LYS A 75 3.76 3.29 -8.90
C LYS A 75 2.97 3.14 -10.19
N SER A 76 3.31 2.12 -10.97
CA SER A 76 2.58 1.73 -12.17
C SER A 76 2.11 0.28 -12.03
N MET A 77 0.86 0.00 -12.40
CA MET A 77 0.31 -1.35 -12.37
C MET A 77 0.86 -2.16 -13.53
N LEU A 78 1.45 -3.32 -13.24
CA LEU A 78 1.83 -4.31 -14.24
C LEU A 78 0.77 -5.42 -14.35
N ARG A 79 0.29 -5.94 -13.21
CA ARG A 79 -0.73 -6.98 -13.13
C ARG A 79 -1.47 -6.92 -11.80
N SER A 80 -2.77 -7.20 -11.82
CA SER A 80 -3.58 -7.36 -10.62
C SER A 80 -4.53 -8.54 -10.77
N ARG A 81 -4.61 -9.41 -9.75
CA ARG A 81 -5.54 -10.55 -9.69
C ARG A 81 -5.86 -10.92 -8.25
N GLU A 82 -7.15 -10.93 -7.89
CA GLU A 82 -7.65 -11.45 -6.59
C GLU A 82 -6.88 -10.94 -5.35
N GLY A 83 -6.56 -9.64 -5.34
CA GLY A 83 -5.82 -9.01 -4.23
C GLY A 83 -4.30 -9.14 -4.32
N THR A 84 -3.77 -9.88 -5.31
CA THR A 84 -2.35 -9.88 -5.65
C THR A 84 -2.05 -8.76 -6.61
N PHE A 85 -1.01 -7.97 -6.33
CA PHE A 85 -0.55 -6.87 -7.16
C PHE A 85 0.91 -7.07 -7.53
N LEU A 86 1.19 -6.91 -8.81
CA LEU A 86 2.54 -6.77 -9.35
C LEU A 86 2.67 -5.35 -9.91
N ARG A 87 3.57 -4.55 -9.34
CA ARG A 87 3.75 -3.13 -9.69
C ARG A 87 5.21 -2.81 -9.89
N ARG A 88 5.46 -1.82 -10.75
CA ARG A 88 6.73 -1.10 -10.75
C ARG A 88 6.63 0.01 -9.74
N GLU A 89 7.67 0.18 -8.93
CA GLU A 89 7.81 1.30 -8.01
C GLU A 89 9.16 1.98 -8.20
N ASP A 90 9.11 3.30 -8.32
CA ASP A 90 10.27 4.17 -8.31
C ASP A 90 10.11 5.18 -7.16
N GLU A 91 11.14 5.34 -6.35
CA GLU A 91 11.15 6.24 -5.20
C GLU A 91 12.32 7.22 -5.28
N LEU A 92 12.05 8.45 -4.83
CA LEU A 92 13.03 9.51 -4.63
C LEU A 92 12.94 9.98 -3.18
N VAL A 93 14.05 9.91 -2.45
CA VAL A 93 14.18 10.55 -1.13
C VAL A 93 14.29 12.05 -1.35
N LEU A 94 13.42 12.84 -0.72
CA LEU A 94 13.43 14.30 -0.83
C LEU A 94 14.39 14.88 0.21
N ASP A 95 15.63 15.00 -0.18
CA ASP A 95 16.69 15.72 0.54
C ASP A 95 17.07 17.01 -0.20
N LYS A 96 18.19 17.61 0.18
CA LYS A 96 18.65 18.88 -0.43
C LYS A 96 19.14 18.74 -1.86
N GLU A 97 19.52 17.54 -2.29
CA GLU A 97 20.09 17.24 -3.61
C GLU A 97 19.03 16.66 -4.56
N ALA A 98 17.84 16.37 -4.07
CA ALA A 98 16.76 15.77 -4.83
C ALA A 98 16.24 16.75 -5.90
N ASP A 99 16.04 16.24 -7.11
CA ASP A 99 15.31 16.91 -8.18
C ASP A 99 13.97 16.23 -8.47
N PRO A 100 12.89 16.64 -7.78
CA PRO A 100 11.57 16.06 -7.99
C PRO A 100 11.03 16.31 -9.41
N MET A 101 11.39 17.41 -10.05
CA MET A 101 10.88 17.74 -11.40
C MET A 101 11.49 16.82 -12.45
N ALA A 102 12.82 16.61 -12.40
CA ALA A 102 13.48 15.63 -13.26
C ALA A 102 12.93 14.22 -13.02
N PHE A 103 12.75 13.80 -11.76
CA PHE A 103 12.19 12.50 -11.41
C PHE A 103 10.78 12.31 -11.99
N LEU A 104 9.89 13.29 -11.85
CA LEU A 104 8.52 13.20 -12.36
C LEU A 104 8.49 13.22 -13.90
N GLY A 105 9.29 14.07 -14.54
CA GLY A 105 9.37 14.14 -16.01
C GLY A 105 9.81 12.82 -16.64
N GLU A 106 10.70 12.08 -15.98
CA GLU A 106 11.12 10.77 -16.46
C GLU A 106 10.10 9.64 -16.20
N ARG A 107 9.27 9.73 -15.16
CA ARG A 107 8.37 8.65 -14.71
C ARG A 107 6.93 8.83 -15.14
N LEU A 108 6.53 10.08 -15.40
CA LEU A 108 5.18 10.48 -15.78
C LEU A 108 5.24 11.49 -16.95
N PRO A 109 5.86 11.14 -18.09
CA PRO A 109 6.11 12.08 -19.20
C PRO A 109 4.82 12.64 -19.81
N GLU A 110 3.67 11.93 -19.66
CA GLU A 110 2.37 12.36 -20.13
C GLU A 110 1.61 13.25 -19.14
N VAL A 111 2.17 13.52 -17.96
CA VAL A 111 1.53 14.30 -16.90
C VAL A 111 2.11 15.70 -16.82
N GLU A 112 1.26 16.71 -16.99
CA GLU A 112 1.63 18.11 -16.73
C GLU A 112 1.77 18.32 -15.21
N VAL A 113 3.00 18.47 -14.75
CA VAL A 113 3.34 18.54 -13.31
C VAL A 113 2.69 19.75 -12.63
N GLU A 114 2.57 20.88 -13.34
CA GLU A 114 1.92 22.10 -12.87
C GLU A 114 0.41 21.91 -12.60
N GLY A 115 -0.21 20.92 -13.23
CA GLY A 115 -1.62 20.56 -13.03
C GLY A 115 -1.86 19.62 -11.86
N LEU A 116 -0.82 19.10 -11.22
CA LEU A 116 -0.93 18.18 -10.12
C LEU A 116 -1.52 18.83 -8.86
N ARG A 117 -2.49 18.15 -8.25
CA ARG A 117 -3.12 18.59 -7.00
C ARG A 117 -3.33 17.41 -6.05
N PRO A 118 -3.37 17.66 -4.73
CA PRO A 118 -3.73 16.63 -3.77
C PRO A 118 -5.16 16.11 -4.04
N THR A 119 -5.30 14.81 -4.22
CA THR A 119 -6.59 14.15 -4.49
C THR A 119 -7.04 13.22 -3.37
N ALA A 120 -6.08 12.69 -2.62
CA ALA A 120 -6.36 11.86 -1.45
C ALA A 120 -5.23 11.97 -0.42
N VAL A 121 -5.59 11.83 0.85
CA VAL A 121 -4.65 11.69 1.95
C VAL A 121 -4.93 10.38 2.67
N VAL A 122 -3.87 9.65 2.98
CA VAL A 122 -3.94 8.39 3.73
C VAL A 122 -3.06 8.52 4.97
N VAL A 123 -3.69 8.56 6.13
CA VAL A 123 -2.98 8.47 7.42
C VAL A 123 -3.00 7.02 7.83
N ASN A 124 -1.83 6.45 8.08
CA ASN A 124 -1.68 5.05 8.38
C ASN A 124 -0.80 4.83 9.61
N ARG A 125 -1.25 4.00 10.53
CA ARG A 125 -0.42 3.44 11.58
C ARG A 125 -0.06 2.02 11.18
N ARG A 126 1.18 1.87 10.67
CA ARG A 126 1.68 0.60 10.13
C ARG A 126 2.51 -0.14 11.17
N ARG A 127 2.17 -1.39 11.39
CA ARG A 127 2.94 -2.34 12.19
C ARG A 127 3.48 -3.41 11.28
N THR A 128 4.82 -3.55 11.21
CA THR A 128 5.49 -4.47 10.29
C THR A 128 6.19 -5.61 11.01
N TYR A 129 6.19 -6.75 10.35
CA TYR A 129 6.87 -7.98 10.75
C TYR A 129 7.65 -8.52 9.58
N GLN A 130 8.86 -9.00 9.85
CA GLN A 130 9.58 -9.86 8.92
C GLN A 130 9.03 -11.28 9.05
N VAL A 131 8.72 -11.89 7.93
CA VAL A 131 8.29 -13.28 7.82
C VAL A 131 9.25 -14.02 6.90
N SER A 132 9.84 -15.12 7.37
CA SER A 132 10.81 -15.87 6.60
C SER A 132 10.71 -17.37 6.85
N ARG A 133 11.21 -18.16 5.90
CA ARG A 133 11.37 -19.60 6.03
C ARG A 133 12.68 -20.02 5.39
N THR A 134 13.36 -21.02 5.96
CA THR A 134 14.68 -21.50 5.52
C THR A 134 14.72 -21.87 4.02
N ALA A 135 13.59 -22.33 3.47
CA ALA A 135 13.43 -22.59 2.04
C ALA A 135 12.13 -21.93 1.55
N GLY A 136 12.14 -20.65 1.18
CA GLY A 136 10.91 -20.05 0.68
C GLY A 136 10.75 -18.55 0.76
N GLY A 137 11.81 -17.78 0.66
CA GLY A 137 11.75 -16.32 0.56
C GLY A 137 11.60 -15.58 1.87
N ARG A 138 11.73 -14.26 1.79
CA ARG A 138 11.50 -13.29 2.87
C ARG A 138 10.35 -12.37 2.47
N PHE A 139 9.51 -12.06 3.45
CA PHE A 139 8.34 -11.23 3.25
C PHE A 139 8.26 -10.16 4.33
N GLU A 140 7.68 -9.01 3.98
CA GLU A 140 7.16 -8.06 4.94
C GLU A 140 5.66 -8.29 5.13
N LEU A 141 5.22 -8.51 6.37
CA LEU A 141 3.81 -8.55 6.74
C LEU A 141 3.47 -7.26 7.46
N ALA A 142 2.54 -6.49 6.92
CA ALA A 142 2.09 -5.24 7.49
C ALA A 142 0.64 -5.33 7.97
N PHE A 143 0.39 -4.81 9.18
CA PHE A 143 -0.94 -4.51 9.70
C PHE A 143 -1.11 -3.00 9.70
N ASP A 144 -2.10 -2.54 8.95
CA ASP A 144 -2.38 -1.13 8.72
C ASP A 144 -3.70 -0.72 9.37
N ASP A 145 -3.66 0.32 10.21
CA ASP A 145 -4.86 1.05 10.65
C ASP A 145 -4.94 2.34 9.84
N VAL A 146 -5.82 2.36 8.85
CA VAL A 146 -5.82 3.34 7.77
C VAL A 146 -6.99 4.28 7.92
N ILE A 147 -6.73 5.58 7.78
CA ILE A 147 -7.74 6.62 7.59
C ILE A 147 -7.52 7.25 6.22
N TYR A 148 -8.50 7.08 5.33
CA TYR A 148 -8.57 7.76 4.06
C TYR A 148 -9.27 9.11 4.25
N GLN A 149 -8.74 10.16 3.64
CA GLN A 149 -9.31 11.50 3.70
C GLN A 149 -9.34 12.14 2.31
N ASN A 150 -10.45 12.79 2.00
CA ASN A 150 -10.53 13.69 0.86
C ASN A 150 -10.05 15.07 1.29
N PRO A 151 -8.97 15.61 0.69
CA PRO A 151 -8.38 16.88 1.11
C PRO A 151 -9.27 18.10 0.83
N ILE A 152 -10.26 17.97 -0.07
CA ILE A 152 -11.17 19.05 -0.47
C ILE A 152 -12.42 19.05 0.40
N THR A 153 -13.06 17.88 0.56
CA THR A 153 -14.37 17.77 1.26
C THR A 153 -14.22 17.47 2.74
N GLY A 154 -13.03 17.08 3.21
CA GLY A 154 -12.79 16.62 4.58
C GLY A 154 -13.40 15.25 4.91
N ARG A 155 -14.12 14.61 3.99
CA ARG A 155 -14.68 13.26 4.22
C ARG A 155 -13.58 12.28 4.56
N ALA A 156 -13.83 11.44 5.56
CA ALA A 156 -12.89 10.44 6.02
C ALA A 156 -13.55 9.07 6.15
N TYR A 157 -12.76 8.02 5.90
CA TYR A 157 -13.17 6.63 6.07
C TYR A 157 -12.04 5.85 6.72
N ARG A 158 -12.36 5.04 7.73
CA ARG A 158 -11.36 4.21 8.44
C ARG A 158 -11.56 2.75 8.13
N GLU A 159 -10.46 2.05 7.87
CA GLU A 159 -10.45 0.60 7.76
C GLU A 159 -9.12 0.01 8.23
N ARG A 160 -9.07 -1.30 8.29
CA ARG A 160 -7.85 -2.03 8.58
C ARG A 160 -7.49 -2.95 7.44
N GLN A 161 -6.20 -3.02 7.18
CA GLN A 161 -5.66 -3.85 6.10
C GLN A 161 -4.54 -4.74 6.60
N VAL A 162 -4.34 -5.83 5.89
CA VAL A 162 -3.15 -6.68 5.98
C VAL A 162 -2.53 -6.71 4.60
N GLU A 163 -1.23 -6.46 4.54
CA GLU A 163 -0.43 -6.58 3.32
C GLU A 163 0.69 -7.58 3.58
N ILE A 164 0.98 -8.43 2.61
CA ILE A 164 2.18 -9.26 2.61
C ILE A 164 2.91 -9.04 1.30
N GLU A 165 4.14 -8.57 1.39
CA GLU A 165 5.01 -8.22 0.27
C GLU A 165 6.20 -9.17 0.23
N ALA A 166 6.53 -9.67 -0.96
CA ALA A 166 7.73 -10.45 -1.18
C ALA A 166 8.95 -9.51 -1.27
N LEU A 167 9.85 -9.60 -0.29
CA LEU A 167 11.14 -8.89 -0.31
C LEU A 167 12.16 -9.62 -1.18
N ASP A 168 12.08 -10.95 -1.17
CA ASP A 168 12.75 -11.85 -2.12
C ASP A 168 11.91 -13.13 -2.27
N GLY A 169 12.19 -13.89 -3.33
CA GLY A 169 11.45 -15.11 -3.65
C GLY A 169 10.57 -14.97 -4.89
N THR A 170 9.79 -15.99 -5.13
CA THR A 170 8.95 -16.14 -6.31
C THR A 170 7.48 -15.88 -6.02
N GLU A 171 6.67 -15.76 -7.06
CA GLU A 171 5.19 -15.71 -6.92
C GLU A 171 4.64 -16.98 -6.26
N ALA A 172 5.29 -18.14 -6.48
CA ALA A 172 4.93 -19.39 -5.82
C ALA A 172 5.20 -19.34 -4.31
N ASP A 173 6.27 -18.65 -3.89
CA ASP A 173 6.57 -18.45 -2.47
C ASP A 173 5.56 -17.54 -1.81
N LEU A 174 5.16 -16.44 -2.48
CA LEU A 174 4.08 -15.58 -2.01
C LEU A 174 2.76 -16.35 -1.90
N THR A 175 2.41 -17.15 -2.91
CA THR A 175 1.19 -18.00 -2.87
C THR A 175 1.22 -18.96 -1.68
N ARG A 176 2.38 -19.53 -1.37
CA ARG A 176 2.56 -20.46 -0.26
C ARG A 176 2.38 -19.78 1.09
N VAL A 177 2.98 -18.61 1.33
CA VAL A 177 2.81 -17.88 2.58
C VAL A 177 1.39 -17.34 2.74
N VAL A 178 0.78 -16.86 1.67
CA VAL A 178 -0.63 -16.41 1.63
C VAL A 178 -1.58 -17.55 2.01
N SER A 179 -1.30 -18.78 1.61
CA SER A 179 -2.10 -19.94 2.00
C SER A 179 -2.15 -20.17 3.51
N ALA A 180 -1.15 -19.70 4.27
CA ALA A 180 -1.13 -19.73 5.72
C ALA A 180 -1.90 -18.57 6.38
N LEU A 181 -2.34 -17.58 5.61
CA LEU A 181 -3.09 -16.40 6.11
C LEU A 181 -4.61 -16.55 5.98
N ARG A 182 -5.13 -17.75 5.97
CA ARG A 182 -6.57 -17.99 5.78
C ARG A 182 -7.37 -17.76 7.05
N LEU A 183 -8.01 -16.60 7.14
CA LEU A 183 -9.00 -16.26 8.15
C LEU A 183 -10.27 -15.74 7.45
N PRO A 184 -11.47 -16.07 7.95
CA PRO A 184 -12.73 -15.62 7.36
C PRO A 184 -12.90 -14.10 7.37
N GLU A 185 -12.18 -13.40 8.25
CA GLU A 185 -12.20 -11.94 8.35
C GLU A 185 -11.30 -11.25 7.30
N LEU A 186 -10.51 -11.99 6.54
CA LEU A 186 -9.65 -11.44 5.49
C LEU A 186 -10.36 -11.51 4.15
N ARG A 187 -10.67 -10.34 3.58
CA ARG A 187 -11.21 -10.22 2.23
C ARG A 187 -10.12 -9.68 1.30
N PRO A 188 -9.77 -10.37 0.20
CA PRO A 188 -8.81 -9.85 -0.76
C PRO A 188 -9.21 -8.43 -1.22
N ALA A 189 -8.25 -7.50 -1.20
CA ALA A 189 -8.48 -6.15 -1.68
C ALA A 189 -8.26 -6.10 -3.19
N SER A 190 -9.25 -5.63 -3.94
CA SER A 190 -9.17 -5.46 -5.41
C SER A 190 -8.61 -4.11 -5.84
N GLU A 191 -8.36 -3.21 -4.90
CA GLU A 191 -7.98 -1.81 -5.14
C GLU A 191 -6.69 -1.46 -4.40
N SER A 192 -5.89 -0.57 -5.01
CA SER A 192 -4.78 0.09 -4.32
C SER A 192 -5.30 1.04 -3.22
N LYS A 193 -4.43 1.45 -2.28
CA LYS A 193 -4.81 2.45 -1.27
C LYS A 193 -5.29 3.76 -1.91
N TYR A 194 -4.70 4.17 -3.03
CA TYR A 194 -5.12 5.37 -3.74
C TYR A 194 -6.52 5.24 -4.34
N GLN A 195 -6.78 4.20 -5.13
CA GLN A 195 -8.11 3.91 -5.69
C GLN A 195 -9.17 3.85 -4.60
N ARG A 196 -8.84 3.16 -3.51
CA ARG A 196 -9.73 3.01 -2.37
C ARG A 196 -10.01 4.34 -1.66
N ALA A 197 -8.97 5.18 -1.47
CA ALA A 197 -9.13 6.51 -0.89
C ALA A 197 -10.09 7.36 -1.73
N VAL A 198 -9.88 7.44 -3.03
CA VAL A 198 -10.74 8.21 -3.94
C VAL A 198 -12.18 7.69 -3.88
N ARG A 199 -12.40 6.38 -4.00
CA ARG A 199 -13.75 5.79 -4.02
C ARG A 199 -14.50 5.97 -2.68
N LEU A 200 -13.85 5.68 -1.55
CA LEU A 200 -14.51 5.69 -0.23
C LEU A 200 -14.78 7.10 0.29
N THR A 201 -14.04 8.10 -0.20
CA THR A 201 -14.19 9.49 0.22
C THR A 201 -14.84 10.37 -0.86
N ALA A 202 -15.24 9.80 -1.99
CA ALA A 202 -16.00 10.50 -3.00
C ALA A 202 -17.28 11.11 -2.40
N ALA A 203 -17.70 12.27 -2.92
CA ALA A 203 -19.02 12.81 -2.62
C ALA A 203 -20.07 11.79 -3.12
N GLU A 204 -21.12 11.54 -2.33
CA GLU A 204 -22.29 10.86 -2.86
C GLU A 204 -22.78 11.66 -4.06
N LYS A 205 -22.90 11.00 -5.22
CA LYS A 205 -23.58 11.63 -6.34
C LYS A 205 -24.98 11.96 -5.86
N ALA A 206 -25.33 13.25 -5.84
CA ALA A 206 -26.71 13.65 -5.61
C ALA A 206 -27.60 12.81 -6.55
N ARG A 207 -28.51 12.04 -5.96
CA ARG A 207 -29.50 11.29 -6.70
C ARG A 207 -30.54 12.22 -7.26
#